data_1954a81f9859a3b5819f12eaf1aa8f80
#
_entry.id   1954a81f9859a3b5819f12eaf1aa8f80
#
_cell.length_a   1.000
_cell.length_b   1.000
_cell.length_c   1.000
_cell.angle_alpha   90.00
_cell.angle_beta   90.00
_cell.angle_gamma   90.00
#
_symmetry.space_group_name_H-M   'P 1'
#
loop_
_entity.id
_entity.type
_entity.pdbx_description
1 polymer ?
#
loop_
_entity_poly.entity_id
_entity_poly.type
_entity_poly.pdbx_seq_one_letter_code
_entity_poly.pdbx_strand_id
1 'polypeptide(L)'
;IGYTNAGKSTILNQLTDAGTYQMDQLFATLDPLTRKVDLADHYDVTLTDTVGFIQDLPTTLIHAFESTLEESADVDLLVHVVDASSPNFLMHEKTVHDLVEDLEMETIPMVTIYNKSDLIIGEFQPNAYPSLVMSAENATDIERLREFLGAQMKAEMDHYEEWVEVYEAQKLSQLQQNTLVEILEFNEEKNQYYVKGYRKKGM
;
A
#
# COMPACT_ATOMS: atom_id res chain seq x y z
N ILE A 1 -2.48 -4.85 5.95
CA ILE A 1 -2.49 -5.78 7.10
C ILE A 1 -2.25 -5.03 8.40
N GLY A 2 -2.53 -5.64 9.55
CA GLY A 2 -2.23 -5.04 10.88
C GLY A 2 -3.18 -5.52 11.96
N TYR A 3 -2.81 -5.27 13.21
CA TYR A 3 -3.60 -5.66 14.38
C TYR A 3 -4.97 -4.97 14.39
N THR A 4 -5.96 -5.54 15.11
CA THR A 4 -7.30 -4.91 15.14
C THR A 4 -7.21 -3.50 15.74
N ASN A 5 -8.07 -2.60 15.26
CA ASN A 5 -8.10 -1.17 15.65
C ASN A 5 -6.81 -0.36 15.39
N ALA A 6 -5.88 -0.87 14.58
CA ALA A 6 -4.71 -0.09 14.15
C ALA A 6 -5.08 1.08 13.22
N GLY A 7 -6.28 1.09 12.64
CA GLY A 7 -6.79 2.14 11.77
C GLY A 7 -6.68 1.82 10.27
N LYS A 8 -6.61 0.55 9.87
CA LYS A 8 -6.52 0.11 8.46
C LYS A 8 -7.66 0.65 7.62
N SER A 9 -8.91 0.41 8.04
CA SER A 9 -10.11 0.87 7.32
C SER A 9 -10.22 2.40 7.29
N THR A 10 -9.75 3.08 8.35
CA THR A 10 -9.65 4.55 8.39
C THR A 10 -8.71 5.04 7.29
N ILE A 11 -7.50 4.48 7.21
CA ILE A 11 -6.51 4.83 6.19
C ILE A 11 -7.07 4.57 4.78
N LEU A 12 -7.69 3.40 4.54
CA LEU A 12 -8.29 3.09 3.24
C LEU A 12 -9.38 4.12 2.87
N ASN A 13 -10.25 4.47 3.81
CA ASN A 13 -11.31 5.45 3.57
C ASN A 13 -10.74 6.84 3.25
N GLN A 14 -9.72 7.28 3.96
CA GLN A 14 -9.06 8.58 3.71
C GLN A 14 -8.32 8.61 2.36
N LEU A 15 -7.67 7.51 1.99
CA LEU A 15 -6.98 7.42 0.70
C LEU A 15 -7.95 7.38 -0.50
N THR A 16 -9.19 6.93 -0.29
CA THR A 16 -10.18 6.77 -1.36
C THR A 16 -11.23 7.89 -1.41
N ASP A 17 -11.14 8.92 -0.54
CA ASP A 17 -12.17 9.96 -0.35
C ASP A 17 -13.60 9.38 -0.19
N ALA A 18 -13.69 8.11 0.14
CA ALA A 18 -14.96 7.42 0.30
C ALA A 18 -15.49 7.71 1.70
N GLY A 19 -16.41 8.63 1.83
CA GLY A 19 -17.12 8.97 3.07
C GLY A 19 -17.99 7.80 3.60
N THR A 20 -17.39 6.63 3.76
CA THR A 20 -18.03 5.44 4.32
C THR A 20 -17.83 5.40 5.84
N TYR A 21 -18.90 5.09 6.55
CA TYR A 21 -18.97 5.00 8.01
C TYR A 21 -17.77 4.22 8.58
N GLN A 22 -17.03 4.88 9.47
CA GLN A 22 -16.08 4.23 10.36
C GLN A 22 -16.87 3.60 11.49
N MET A 23 -16.77 2.30 11.67
CA MET A 23 -17.24 1.65 12.89
C MET A 23 -16.02 1.30 13.74
N ASP A 24 -15.93 1.90 14.94
CA ASP A 24 -15.03 1.49 16.02
C ASP A 24 -15.46 0.12 16.58
N GLN A 25 -15.38 -0.91 15.78
CA GLN A 25 -15.72 -2.26 16.16
C GLN A 25 -14.55 -3.21 15.91
N LEU A 26 -14.34 -4.16 16.85
CA LEU A 26 -13.46 -5.30 16.61
C LEU A 26 -13.99 -6.04 15.37
N PHE A 27 -13.11 -6.32 14.38
CA PHE A 27 -13.49 -6.92 13.09
C PHE A 27 -14.44 -6.05 12.26
N ALA A 28 -14.14 -4.75 12.12
CA ALA A 28 -14.91 -3.86 11.26
C ALA A 28 -14.96 -4.34 9.79
N THR A 29 -13.95 -5.06 9.34
CA THR A 29 -13.86 -5.69 8.01
C THR A 29 -13.88 -7.21 8.20
N LEU A 30 -14.94 -7.88 7.73
CA LEU A 30 -15.08 -9.33 7.68
C LEU A 30 -14.83 -9.86 6.27
N ASP A 31 -15.25 -9.10 5.26
CA ASP A 31 -14.97 -9.40 3.85
C ASP A 31 -13.89 -8.43 3.35
N PRO A 32 -12.93 -8.89 2.54
CA PRO A 32 -11.90 -8.02 1.95
C PRO A 32 -12.54 -6.89 1.17
N LEU A 33 -12.12 -5.66 1.45
CA LEU A 33 -12.61 -4.49 0.74
C LEU A 33 -11.50 -3.96 -0.16
N THR A 34 -11.61 -4.22 -1.45
CA THR A 34 -10.67 -3.76 -2.47
C THR A 34 -11.13 -2.45 -3.08
N ARG A 35 -10.25 -1.45 -3.14
CA ARG A 35 -10.52 -0.14 -3.72
C ARG A 35 -9.35 0.34 -4.57
N LYS A 36 -9.69 1.07 -5.63
CA LYS A 36 -8.71 1.80 -6.43
C LYS A 36 -8.32 3.07 -5.71
N VAL A 37 -7.03 3.34 -5.62
CA VAL A 37 -6.43 4.51 -4.98
C VAL A 37 -5.48 5.15 -5.98
N ASP A 38 -5.61 6.46 -6.18
CA ASP A 38 -4.64 7.28 -6.91
C ASP A 38 -3.55 7.71 -5.91
N LEU A 39 -2.34 7.22 -6.12
CA LEU A 39 -1.15 7.65 -5.38
C LEU A 39 -0.54 8.90 -6.02
N ALA A 40 0.56 9.39 -5.46
CA ALA A 40 1.31 10.48 -6.04
C ALA A 40 1.68 10.18 -7.51
N ASP A 41 1.74 11.23 -8.35
CA ASP A 41 2.03 11.15 -9.79
C ASP A 41 0.96 10.38 -10.61
N HIS A 42 -0.29 10.39 -10.17
CA HIS A 42 -1.41 9.70 -10.82
C HIS A 42 -1.17 8.20 -11.03
N TYR A 43 -0.50 7.59 -10.09
CA TYR A 43 -0.28 6.16 -10.10
C TYR A 43 -1.42 5.43 -9.39
N ASP A 44 -2.26 4.79 -10.20
CA ASP A 44 -3.39 4.01 -9.72
C ASP A 44 -2.94 2.64 -9.19
N VAL A 45 -3.25 2.37 -7.93
CA VAL A 45 -3.06 1.07 -7.31
C VAL A 45 -4.36 0.51 -6.78
N THR A 46 -4.39 -0.79 -6.58
CA THR A 46 -5.48 -1.46 -5.88
C THR A 46 -5.06 -1.69 -4.43
N LEU A 47 -5.80 -1.14 -3.48
CA LEU A 47 -5.57 -1.33 -2.05
C LEU A 47 -6.69 -2.19 -1.46
N THR A 48 -6.31 -3.29 -0.82
CA THR A 48 -7.24 -4.24 -0.19
C THR A 48 -7.12 -4.15 1.33
N ASP A 49 -8.21 -3.78 2.02
CA ASP A 49 -8.31 -3.87 3.47
C ASP A 49 -8.58 -5.32 3.87
N THR A 50 -7.86 -5.79 4.86
CA THR A 50 -7.95 -7.16 5.37
C THR A 50 -8.58 -7.18 6.75
N VAL A 51 -9.03 -8.35 7.17
CA VAL A 51 -9.47 -8.58 8.56
C VAL A 51 -8.34 -8.19 9.52
N GLY A 52 -8.69 -7.48 10.62
CA GLY A 52 -7.70 -7.13 11.65
C GLY A 52 -7.25 -8.35 12.45
N PHE A 53 -5.95 -8.45 12.68
CA PHE A 53 -5.37 -9.52 13.51
C PHE A 53 -5.58 -9.27 14.98
N ILE A 54 -5.82 -10.34 15.73
CA ILE A 54 -5.83 -10.35 17.20
C ILE A 54 -4.93 -11.47 17.68
N GLN A 55 -4.48 -11.37 18.93
CA GLN A 55 -3.78 -12.45 19.59
C GLN A 55 -4.71 -13.69 19.68
N ASP A 56 -4.16 -14.89 19.44
CA ASP A 56 -4.90 -16.15 19.44
C ASP A 56 -6.05 -16.20 18.40
N LEU A 57 -5.79 -15.80 17.14
CA LEU A 57 -6.72 -15.99 16.04
C LEU A 57 -7.15 -17.46 15.95
N PRO A 58 -8.46 -17.76 15.94
CA PRO A 58 -8.92 -19.12 15.68
C PRO A 58 -8.39 -19.63 14.33
N THR A 59 -7.95 -20.89 14.28
CA THR A 59 -7.41 -21.52 13.05
C THR A 59 -8.37 -21.44 11.86
N THR A 60 -9.67 -21.40 12.12
CA THR A 60 -10.69 -21.20 11.08
C THR A 60 -10.64 -19.81 10.43
N LEU A 61 -10.21 -18.78 11.17
CA LEU A 61 -10.03 -17.43 10.62
C LEU A 61 -8.68 -17.29 9.90
N ILE A 62 -7.66 -18.05 10.31
CA ILE A 62 -6.39 -18.14 9.57
C ILE A 62 -6.66 -18.71 8.17
N HIS A 63 -7.40 -19.82 8.04
CA HIS A 63 -7.75 -20.40 6.74
C HIS A 63 -8.64 -19.49 5.88
N ALA A 64 -9.58 -18.74 6.49
CA ALA A 64 -10.36 -17.74 5.74
C ALA A 64 -9.49 -16.59 5.25
N PHE A 65 -8.43 -16.26 5.99
CA PHE A 65 -7.45 -15.25 5.62
C PHE A 65 -6.49 -15.75 4.53
N GLU A 66 -5.99 -16.99 4.67
CA GLU A 66 -5.22 -17.68 3.62
C GLU A 66 -5.97 -17.67 2.29
N SER A 67 -7.24 -18.05 2.27
CA SER A 67 -8.03 -18.05 1.04
C SER A 67 -8.23 -16.66 0.45
N THR A 68 -8.31 -15.63 1.29
CA THR A 68 -8.40 -14.22 0.86
C THR A 68 -7.07 -13.72 0.26
N LEU A 69 -5.94 -14.18 0.82
CA LEU A 69 -4.61 -13.83 0.32
C LEU A 69 -4.21 -14.69 -0.88
N GLU A 70 -4.64 -15.94 -0.96
CA GLU A 70 -4.47 -16.80 -2.15
C GLU A 70 -5.20 -16.23 -3.37
N GLU A 71 -6.37 -15.60 -3.18
CA GLU A 71 -7.05 -14.82 -4.22
C GLU A 71 -6.26 -13.54 -4.60
N SER A 72 -5.35 -13.10 -3.71
CA SER A 72 -4.47 -11.94 -3.90
C SER A 72 -3.06 -12.37 -4.28
N ALA A 73 -2.90 -13.46 -5.05
CA ALA A 73 -1.60 -14.06 -5.42
C ALA A 73 -0.59 -13.10 -6.09
N ASP A 74 -1.02 -11.88 -6.43
CA ASP A 74 -0.22 -10.84 -7.07
C ASP A 74 -0.09 -9.57 -6.18
N VAL A 75 0.15 -9.73 -4.87
CA VAL A 75 0.41 -8.57 -3.99
C VAL A 75 1.82 -8.05 -4.23
N ASP A 76 1.94 -6.80 -4.65
CA ASP A 76 3.22 -6.15 -4.92
C ASP A 76 3.86 -5.54 -3.66
N LEU A 77 3.06 -5.16 -2.65
CA LEU A 77 3.51 -4.50 -1.42
C LEU A 77 2.57 -4.78 -0.24
N LEU A 78 3.12 -5.16 0.89
CA LEU A 78 2.39 -5.24 2.16
C LEU A 78 2.49 -3.90 2.91
N VAL A 79 1.34 -3.34 3.30
CA VAL A 79 1.27 -2.15 4.15
C VAL A 79 0.85 -2.59 5.56
N HIS A 80 1.82 -2.64 6.46
CA HIS A 80 1.60 -2.99 7.87
C HIS A 80 1.22 -1.75 8.67
N VAL A 81 -0.01 -1.71 9.19
CA VAL A 81 -0.51 -0.60 10.01
C VAL A 81 -0.43 -0.95 11.48
N VAL A 82 0.24 -0.10 12.25
CA VAL A 82 0.49 -0.25 13.69
C VAL A 82 -0.12 0.95 14.44
N ASP A 83 -0.82 0.69 15.53
CA ASP A 83 -1.24 1.74 16.47
C ASP A 83 -0.06 2.17 17.34
N ALA A 84 0.57 3.29 16.96
CA ALA A 84 1.75 3.83 17.65
C ALA A 84 1.47 4.35 19.07
N SER A 85 0.20 4.59 19.40
CA SER A 85 -0.21 5.02 20.74
C SER A 85 -0.38 3.86 21.73
N SER A 86 -0.44 2.63 21.21
CA SER A 86 -0.62 1.43 22.04
C SER A 86 0.64 1.14 22.86
N PRO A 87 0.55 0.92 24.17
CA PRO A 87 1.71 0.49 24.97
C PRO A 87 2.23 -0.89 24.56
N ASN A 88 1.44 -1.67 23.82
CA ASN A 88 1.76 -3.01 23.36
C ASN A 88 2.13 -3.06 21.86
N PHE A 89 2.44 -1.93 21.22
CA PHE A 89 2.66 -1.87 19.79
C PHE A 89 3.75 -2.86 19.29
N LEU A 90 4.82 -3.05 20.06
CA LEU A 90 5.87 -4.02 19.72
C LEU A 90 5.35 -5.46 19.69
N MET A 91 4.45 -5.82 20.60
CA MET A 91 3.81 -7.14 20.60
C MET A 91 2.89 -7.30 19.39
N HIS A 92 2.13 -6.24 19.05
CA HIS A 92 1.26 -6.24 17.87
C HIS A 92 2.05 -6.36 16.58
N GLU A 93 3.19 -5.65 16.45
CA GLU A 93 4.12 -5.81 15.32
C GLU A 93 4.58 -7.26 15.21
N LYS A 94 5.08 -7.82 16.32
CA LYS A 94 5.57 -9.20 16.34
C LYS A 94 4.50 -10.19 15.90
N THR A 95 3.27 -10.06 16.40
CA THR A 95 2.14 -10.93 16.02
C THR A 95 1.89 -10.90 14.51
N VAL A 96 1.97 -9.72 13.87
CA VAL A 96 1.76 -9.58 12.42
C VAL A 96 2.94 -10.15 11.64
N HIS A 97 4.17 -9.96 12.12
CA HIS A 97 5.36 -10.55 11.49
C HIS A 97 5.34 -12.08 11.56
N ASP A 98 5.05 -12.66 12.74
CA ASP A 98 4.93 -14.10 12.90
C ASP A 98 3.89 -14.69 11.92
N LEU A 99 2.76 -13.98 11.71
CA LEU A 99 1.74 -14.41 10.76
C LEU A 99 2.17 -14.28 9.29
N VAL A 100 2.91 -13.22 8.92
CA VAL A 100 3.45 -13.06 7.57
C VAL A 100 4.43 -14.21 7.26
N GLU A 101 5.21 -14.65 8.26
CA GLU A 101 6.09 -15.82 8.16
C GLU A 101 5.29 -17.12 8.02
N ASP A 102 4.27 -17.31 8.86
CA ASP A 102 3.40 -18.51 8.83
C ASP A 102 2.67 -18.67 7.48
N LEU A 103 2.39 -17.55 6.79
CA LEU A 103 1.75 -17.50 5.47
C LEU A 103 2.73 -17.51 4.30
N GLU A 104 4.03 -17.70 4.55
CA GLU A 104 5.09 -17.71 3.54
C GLU A 104 5.13 -16.43 2.67
N MET A 105 4.74 -15.27 3.26
CA MET A 105 4.65 -13.97 2.58
C MET A 105 5.85 -13.04 2.84
N GLU A 106 6.90 -13.49 3.52
CA GLU A 106 8.08 -12.70 3.88
C GLU A 106 8.90 -12.25 2.66
N THR A 107 8.66 -12.86 1.50
CA THR A 107 9.29 -12.44 0.23
C THR A 107 8.65 -11.19 -0.38
N ILE A 108 7.44 -10.82 0.05
CA ILE A 108 6.74 -9.63 -0.41
C ILE A 108 7.31 -8.41 0.33
N PRO A 109 7.71 -7.35 -0.39
CA PRO A 109 8.15 -6.11 0.24
C PRO A 109 7.11 -5.57 1.23
N MET A 110 7.55 -5.13 2.42
CA MET A 110 6.65 -4.63 3.46
C MET A 110 7.10 -3.26 3.95
N VAL A 111 6.12 -2.36 4.11
CA VAL A 111 6.31 -1.04 4.75
C VAL A 111 5.46 -0.94 6.00
N THR A 112 5.92 -0.17 7.00
CA THR A 112 5.19 -0.01 8.26
C THR A 112 4.65 1.41 8.42
N ILE A 113 3.36 1.53 8.69
CA ILE A 113 2.68 2.79 8.99
C ILE A 113 2.35 2.83 10.48
N TYR A 114 3.06 3.66 11.22
CA TYR A 114 2.81 3.95 12.63
C TYR A 114 1.73 5.01 12.72
N ASN A 115 0.49 4.56 12.81
CA ASN A 115 -0.70 5.40 12.86
C ASN A 115 -1.00 5.91 14.27
N LYS A 116 -1.92 6.87 14.37
CA LYS A 116 -2.37 7.53 15.61
C LYS A 116 -1.27 8.31 16.33
N SER A 117 -0.39 8.93 15.55
CA SER A 117 0.71 9.76 16.09
C SER A 117 0.22 10.91 16.95
N ASP A 118 -0.99 11.40 16.72
CA ASP A 118 -1.68 12.42 17.52
C ASP A 118 -1.98 11.98 18.97
N LEU A 119 -2.00 10.67 19.22
CA LEU A 119 -2.26 10.10 20.55
C LEU A 119 -0.99 9.64 21.27
N ILE A 120 0.20 9.80 20.68
CA ILE A 120 1.47 9.41 21.29
C ILE A 120 1.79 10.34 22.46
N ILE A 121 2.15 9.74 23.59
CA ILE A 121 2.61 10.47 24.77
C ILE A 121 4.12 10.22 24.90
N GLY A 122 4.92 11.27 24.76
CA GLY A 122 6.39 11.21 24.85
C GLY A 122 7.08 11.02 23.51
N GLU A 123 8.31 10.51 23.54
CA GLU A 123 9.11 10.22 22.33
C GLU A 123 8.71 8.85 21.77
N PHE A 124 8.55 8.79 20.45
CA PHE A 124 8.28 7.55 19.72
C PHE A 124 9.39 7.32 18.69
N GLN A 125 9.90 6.09 18.65
CA GLN A 125 10.86 5.67 17.63
C GLN A 125 10.31 4.46 16.87
N PRO A 126 10.26 4.54 15.53
CA PRO A 126 9.92 3.40 14.69
C PRO A 126 10.87 2.21 14.92
N ASN A 127 10.32 1.00 14.96
CA ASN A 127 11.10 -0.22 15.10
C ASN A 127 11.38 -0.89 13.75
N ALA A 128 10.53 -0.66 12.75
CA ALA A 128 10.64 -1.22 11.42
C ALA A 128 10.92 -0.16 10.35
N TYR A 129 11.56 -0.56 9.25
CA TYR A 129 11.88 0.29 8.10
C TYR A 129 11.69 -0.51 6.80
N PRO A 130 11.24 0.13 5.69
CA PRO A 130 10.83 1.55 5.59
C PRO A 130 9.54 1.80 6.37
N SER A 131 9.42 3.00 6.96
CA SER A 131 8.24 3.34 7.77
C SER A 131 7.84 4.80 7.71
N LEU A 132 6.57 5.09 8.03
CA LEU A 132 6.01 6.43 8.14
C LEU A 132 5.24 6.55 9.48
N VAL A 133 5.53 7.57 10.27
CA VAL A 133 4.77 7.94 11.47
C VAL A 133 3.76 9.02 11.07
N MET A 134 2.47 8.76 11.34
CA MET A 134 1.37 9.63 10.88
C MET A 134 0.12 9.50 11.74
N SER A 135 -0.83 10.42 11.53
CA SER A 135 -2.21 10.28 11.98
C SER A 135 -3.16 10.23 10.77
N ALA A 136 -4.00 9.19 10.71
CA ALA A 136 -5.04 9.07 9.68
C ALA A 136 -6.12 10.18 9.78
N GLU A 137 -6.19 10.89 10.90
CA GLU A 137 -7.09 12.04 11.11
C GLU A 137 -6.50 13.36 10.57
N ASN A 138 -5.23 13.36 10.12
CA ASN A 138 -4.54 14.54 9.61
C ASN A 138 -4.44 14.48 8.09
N ALA A 139 -5.10 15.40 7.38
CA ALA A 139 -5.10 15.44 5.92
C ALA A 139 -3.69 15.60 5.31
N THR A 140 -2.79 16.36 5.96
CA THR A 140 -1.39 16.49 5.49
C THR A 140 -0.64 15.16 5.58
N ASP A 141 -0.92 14.36 6.60
CA ASP A 141 -0.30 13.04 6.77
C ASP A 141 -0.83 12.04 5.72
N ILE A 142 -2.09 12.18 5.28
CA ILE A 142 -2.65 11.38 4.19
C ILE A 142 -1.92 11.66 2.87
N GLU A 143 -1.63 12.93 2.56
CA GLU A 143 -0.84 13.27 1.37
C GLU A 143 0.60 12.73 1.47
N ARG A 144 1.25 12.84 2.63
CA ARG A 144 2.56 12.24 2.88
C ARG A 144 2.53 10.71 2.72
N LEU A 145 1.42 10.07 3.09
CA LEU A 145 1.22 8.63 2.92
C LEU A 145 1.14 8.27 1.43
N ARG A 146 0.41 9.06 0.60
CA ARG A 146 0.34 8.86 -0.86
C ARG A 146 1.73 8.92 -1.49
N GLU A 147 2.51 9.96 -1.16
CA GLU A 147 3.89 10.14 -1.62
C GLU A 147 4.79 8.98 -1.17
N PHE A 148 4.69 8.58 0.11
CA PHE A 148 5.48 7.49 0.67
C PHE A 148 5.19 6.16 -0.02
N LEU A 149 3.92 5.78 -0.18
CA LEU A 149 3.53 4.54 -0.85
C LEU A 149 3.95 4.56 -2.32
N GLY A 150 3.76 5.67 -3.03
CA GLY A 150 4.23 5.85 -4.41
C GLY A 150 5.73 5.65 -4.55
N ALA A 151 6.53 6.23 -3.64
CA ALA A 151 7.98 6.05 -3.63
C ALA A 151 8.39 4.59 -3.35
N GLN A 152 7.71 3.91 -2.42
CA GLN A 152 7.98 2.49 -2.13
C GLN A 152 7.61 1.58 -3.30
N MET A 153 6.48 1.81 -3.96
CA MET A 153 6.10 1.08 -5.17
C MET A 153 7.14 1.26 -6.29
N LYS A 154 7.60 2.49 -6.53
CA LYS A 154 8.65 2.78 -7.54
C LYS A 154 9.98 2.08 -7.22
N ALA A 155 10.35 1.97 -5.94
CA ALA A 155 11.58 1.28 -5.52
C ALA A 155 11.59 -0.22 -5.89
N GLU A 156 10.39 -0.83 -6.00
CA GLU A 156 10.22 -2.23 -6.40
C GLU A 156 10.07 -2.41 -7.92
N MET A 157 10.16 -1.35 -8.71
CA MET A 157 10.00 -1.36 -10.16
C MET A 157 11.32 -1.12 -10.89
N ASP A 158 11.36 -1.52 -12.16
CA ASP A 158 12.46 -1.19 -13.07
C ASP A 158 12.19 0.14 -13.76
N HIS A 159 13.14 1.05 -13.69
CA HIS A 159 13.11 2.31 -14.45
C HIS A 159 13.32 2.02 -15.93
N TYR A 160 12.56 2.70 -16.82
CA TYR A 160 12.75 2.64 -18.25
C TYR A 160 12.71 4.02 -18.91
N GLU A 161 13.38 4.13 -20.04
CA GLU A 161 13.35 5.27 -20.95
C GLU A 161 13.26 4.75 -22.38
N GLU A 162 12.26 5.19 -23.13
CA GLU A 162 12.03 4.72 -24.50
C GLU A 162 11.63 5.87 -25.43
N TRP A 163 12.05 5.74 -26.71
CA TRP A 163 11.54 6.54 -27.79
C TRP A 163 10.49 5.72 -28.56
N VAL A 164 9.31 6.29 -28.75
CA VAL A 164 8.18 5.63 -29.42
C VAL A 164 7.80 6.44 -30.65
N GLU A 165 7.80 5.77 -31.80
CA GLU A 165 7.42 6.39 -33.08
C GLU A 165 5.94 6.80 -33.07
N VAL A 166 5.60 7.91 -33.74
CA VAL A 166 4.21 8.41 -33.81
C VAL A 166 3.25 7.36 -34.37
N TYR A 167 3.70 6.52 -35.29
CA TYR A 167 2.87 5.46 -35.86
C TYR A 167 2.71 4.22 -34.94
N GLU A 168 3.47 4.13 -33.85
CA GLU A 168 3.37 3.07 -32.85
C GLU A 168 2.36 3.41 -31.73
N ALA A 169 1.21 3.97 -32.08
CA ALA A 169 0.21 4.40 -31.12
C ALA A 169 -0.26 3.28 -30.16
N GLN A 170 -0.26 2.04 -30.66
CA GLN A 170 -0.60 0.87 -29.81
C GLN A 170 0.45 0.65 -28.72
N LYS A 171 1.74 0.78 -29.04
CA LYS A 171 2.83 0.66 -28.05
C LYS A 171 2.73 1.76 -27.00
N LEU A 172 2.49 3.01 -27.44
CA LEU A 172 2.31 4.13 -26.53
C LEU A 172 1.14 3.90 -25.57
N SER A 173 -0.01 3.43 -26.09
CA SER A 173 -1.17 3.09 -25.28
C SER A 173 -0.88 1.98 -24.27
N GLN A 174 -0.14 0.95 -24.67
CA GLN A 174 0.28 -0.15 -23.78
C GLN A 174 1.21 0.34 -22.65
N LEU A 175 2.17 1.21 -22.95
CA LEU A 175 3.03 1.82 -21.92
C LEU A 175 2.19 2.61 -20.91
N GLN A 176 1.25 3.45 -21.39
CA GLN A 176 0.39 4.24 -20.50
C GLN A 176 -0.57 3.39 -19.65
N GLN A 177 -0.97 2.21 -20.13
CA GLN A 177 -1.90 1.33 -19.39
C GLN A 177 -1.21 0.38 -18.41
N ASN A 178 0.01 -0.08 -18.75
CA ASN A 178 0.68 -1.17 -18.04
C ASN A 178 1.89 -0.73 -17.23
N THR A 179 2.28 0.55 -17.33
CA THR A 179 3.45 1.09 -16.63
C THR A 179 3.12 2.43 -15.97
N LEU A 180 3.94 2.84 -15.00
CA LEU A 180 3.88 4.17 -14.46
C LEU A 180 4.66 5.12 -15.38
N VAL A 181 3.97 5.99 -16.11
CA VAL A 181 4.60 6.98 -16.98
C VAL A 181 4.79 8.29 -16.21
N GLU A 182 6.06 8.69 -15.99
CA GLU A 182 6.41 9.96 -15.35
C GLU A 182 6.54 11.11 -16.36
N ILE A 183 7.14 10.81 -17.51
CA ILE A 183 7.36 11.79 -18.57
C ILE A 183 6.82 11.23 -19.87
N LEU A 184 6.01 12.03 -20.54
CA LEU A 184 5.53 11.79 -21.89
C LEU A 184 5.65 13.10 -22.68
N GLU A 185 6.66 13.21 -23.51
CA GLU A 185 6.94 14.41 -24.30
C GLU A 185 7.03 14.06 -25.78
N PHE A 186 6.45 14.94 -26.63
CA PHE A 186 6.59 14.81 -28.08
C PHE A 186 7.79 15.61 -28.55
N ASN A 187 8.72 14.96 -29.24
CA ASN A 187 9.85 15.60 -29.88
C ASN A 187 9.55 15.85 -31.37
N GLU A 188 9.33 17.10 -31.74
CA GLU A 188 8.99 17.51 -33.11
C GLU A 188 10.12 17.21 -34.11
N GLU A 189 11.39 17.39 -33.72
CA GLU A 189 12.53 17.16 -34.61
C GLU A 189 12.70 15.70 -35.00
N LYS A 190 12.46 14.81 -34.04
CA LYS A 190 12.58 13.35 -34.24
C LYS A 190 11.27 12.71 -34.68
N ASN A 191 10.14 13.40 -34.57
CA ASN A 191 8.79 12.90 -34.78
C ASN A 191 8.49 11.64 -33.93
N GLN A 192 8.93 11.67 -32.66
CA GLN A 192 8.84 10.58 -31.70
C GLN A 192 8.34 11.08 -30.35
N TYR A 193 7.71 10.19 -29.57
CA TYR A 193 7.44 10.42 -28.16
C TYR A 193 8.61 9.93 -27.31
N TYR A 194 9.10 10.76 -26.40
CA TYR A 194 9.96 10.34 -25.30
C TYR A 194 9.10 9.91 -24.15
N VAL A 195 9.27 8.67 -23.68
CA VAL A 195 8.53 8.08 -22.57
C VAL A 195 9.51 7.62 -21.52
N LYS A 196 9.32 8.10 -20.30
CA LYS A 196 10.12 7.72 -19.14
C LYS A 196 9.18 7.31 -18.01
N GLY A 197 9.55 6.26 -17.29
CA GLY A 197 8.73 5.78 -16.19
C GLY A 197 9.27 4.53 -15.50
N TYR A 198 8.36 3.81 -14.86
CA TYR A 198 8.65 2.58 -14.13
C TYR A 198 7.73 1.46 -14.58
N ARG A 199 8.23 0.22 -14.61
CA ARG A 199 7.49 -0.99 -14.95
C ARG A 199 7.79 -2.09 -13.93
N LYS A 200 6.88 -3.06 -13.81
CA LYS A 200 7.11 -4.23 -12.93
C LYS A 200 8.39 -4.96 -13.35
N LYS A 201 9.17 -5.43 -12.37
CA LYS A 201 10.39 -6.22 -12.61
C LYS A 201 10.07 -7.44 -13.47
N GLY A 202 10.83 -7.63 -14.53
CA GLY A 202 10.66 -8.79 -15.44
C GLY A 202 9.61 -8.64 -16.55
N MET A 203 9.06 -7.42 -16.74
CA MET A 203 8.16 -7.07 -17.84
C MET A 203 8.94 -6.72 -19.12
#